data_882bd05e1c2fb1f5f5a2aea724f3e666
#
_entry.id   882bd05e1c2fb1f5f5a2aea724f3e666
#
_cell.length_a   1.000
_cell.length_b   1.000
_cell.length_c   1.000
_cell.angle_alpha   90.00
_cell.angle_beta   90.00
_cell.angle_gamma   90.00
#
_symmetry.space_group_name_H-M   'P 1'
#
loop_
_entity.id
_entity.type
_entity.pdbx_description
1 polymer ?
#
loop_
_entity_poly.entity_id
_entity_poly.type
_entity_poly.pdbx_seq_one_letter_code
_entity_poly.pdbx_strand_id
1 'polypeptide(L)'
;ARDAKGTQRDWGVRKGEPIGVAVTIRDEDARVLLKRLLEAVGNRLKGRSFDNFGNVSFGIKEHIDIPGIKYDPQIGILGMEVAVTLTRPGFSIRLRSRHKASVGTVHRITREESQEFLTREFGVTII
;
A
#
# COMPACT_ATOMS: atom_id res chain seq x y z
N ALA A 1 -4.97 14.10 -5.52
CA ALA A 1 -4.81 13.87 -6.97
C ALA A 1 -3.34 13.88 -7.37
N ARG A 2 -2.99 13.07 -8.36
CA ARG A 2 -1.65 13.04 -8.95
C ARG A 2 -1.71 13.63 -10.35
N ASP A 3 -0.87 14.63 -10.59
CA ASP A 3 -0.84 15.34 -11.85
C ASP A 3 0.26 14.81 -12.76
N ALA A 4 0.06 14.94 -14.07
CA ALA A 4 1.07 14.57 -15.05
C ALA A 4 2.29 15.48 -14.94
N LYS A 5 3.48 14.88 -14.88
CA LYS A 5 4.75 15.63 -14.80
C LYS A 5 5.22 16.15 -16.16
N GLY A 6 4.73 15.58 -17.22
CA GLY A 6 5.10 15.94 -18.59
C GLY A 6 3.97 15.70 -19.57
N THR A 7 4.14 16.24 -20.78
CA THR A 7 3.17 16.08 -21.86
C THR A 7 3.44 14.80 -22.64
N GLN A 8 2.41 13.97 -22.84
CA GLN A 8 2.46 12.76 -23.67
C GLN A 8 1.40 12.89 -24.76
N ARG A 9 1.83 13.30 -25.95
CA ARG A 9 0.93 13.57 -27.09
C ARG A 9 0.21 12.33 -27.56
N ASP A 10 0.89 11.18 -27.57
CA ASP A 10 0.33 9.92 -28.05
C ASP A 10 -0.87 9.46 -27.23
N TRP A 11 -0.94 9.85 -25.97
CA TRP A 11 -2.02 9.51 -25.03
C TRP A 11 -2.94 10.69 -24.73
N GLY A 12 -2.73 11.85 -25.36
CA GLY A 12 -3.53 13.03 -25.12
C GLY A 12 -3.38 13.63 -23.72
N VAL A 13 -2.27 13.35 -23.03
CA VAL A 13 -2.01 13.84 -21.68
C VAL A 13 -1.17 15.10 -21.73
N ARG A 14 -1.63 16.15 -21.07
CA ARG A 14 -0.89 17.41 -20.91
C ARG A 14 -0.28 17.51 -19.52
N LYS A 15 0.83 18.20 -19.41
CA LYS A 15 1.46 18.49 -18.11
C LYS A 15 0.46 19.20 -17.19
N GLY A 16 0.34 18.72 -15.95
CA GLY A 16 -0.57 19.26 -14.95
C GLY A 16 -1.97 18.69 -14.96
N GLU A 17 -2.32 17.80 -15.90
CA GLU A 17 -3.61 17.12 -15.87
C GLU A 17 -3.64 16.04 -14.77
N PRO A 18 -4.77 15.91 -14.04
CA PRO A 18 -4.93 14.82 -13.10
C PRO A 18 -4.95 13.47 -13.83
N ILE A 19 -4.06 12.56 -13.46
CA ILE A 19 -3.95 11.22 -14.07
C ILE A 19 -4.13 10.09 -13.09
N GLY A 20 -4.19 10.38 -11.80
CA GLY A 20 -4.35 9.36 -10.78
C GLY A 20 -4.66 9.97 -9.43
N VAL A 21 -4.92 9.10 -8.48
CA VAL A 21 -5.23 9.48 -7.11
C VAL A 21 -4.53 8.53 -6.15
N ALA A 22 -4.05 9.07 -5.04
CA ALA A 22 -3.48 8.28 -3.96
C ALA A 22 -3.97 8.81 -2.62
N VAL A 23 -4.14 7.92 -1.66
CA VAL A 23 -4.53 8.28 -0.30
C VAL A 23 -3.66 7.50 0.68
N THR A 24 -3.27 8.16 1.77
CA THR A 24 -2.53 7.53 2.87
C THR A 24 -3.44 7.41 4.07
N ILE A 25 -3.54 6.21 4.62
CA ILE A 25 -4.38 5.91 5.78
C ILE A 25 -3.48 5.32 6.87
N ARG A 26 -3.70 5.74 8.12
CA ARG A 26 -2.85 5.38 9.26
C ARG A 26 -3.67 4.85 10.43
N ASP A 27 -2.99 4.16 11.34
CA ASP A 27 -3.52 3.67 12.61
C ASP A 27 -4.65 2.64 12.46
N GLU A 28 -5.70 2.74 13.26
CA GLU A 28 -6.78 1.76 13.26
C GLU A 28 -7.57 1.74 11.95
N ASP A 29 -7.77 2.89 11.33
CA ASP A 29 -8.44 2.96 10.03
C ASP A 29 -7.67 2.18 8.96
N ALA A 30 -6.34 2.22 9.03
CA ALA A 30 -5.48 1.45 8.15
C ALA A 30 -5.66 -0.06 8.38
N ARG A 31 -5.79 -0.51 9.63
CA ARG A 31 -6.01 -1.93 9.94
C ARG A 31 -7.34 -2.43 9.38
N VAL A 32 -8.40 -1.67 9.59
CA VAL A 32 -9.75 -2.03 9.10
C VAL A 32 -9.75 -2.12 7.58
N LEU A 33 -9.21 -1.12 6.92
CA LEU A 33 -9.15 -1.10 5.47
C LEU A 33 -8.26 -2.20 4.91
N LEU A 34 -7.09 -2.43 5.50
CA LEU A 34 -6.16 -3.47 5.06
C LEU A 34 -6.79 -4.85 5.10
N LYS A 35 -7.57 -5.15 6.13
CA LYS A 35 -8.30 -6.41 6.22
C LYS A 35 -9.22 -6.62 5.03
N ARG A 36 -9.99 -5.60 4.65
CA ARG A 36 -10.88 -5.65 3.49
C ARG A 36 -10.09 -5.81 2.18
N LEU A 37 -8.99 -5.09 2.03
CA LEU A 37 -8.15 -5.17 0.84
C LEU A 37 -7.49 -6.54 0.69
N LEU A 38 -7.08 -7.15 1.79
CA LEU A 38 -6.53 -8.51 1.77
C LEU A 38 -7.58 -9.56 1.41
N GLU A 39 -8.82 -9.38 1.86
CA GLU A 39 -9.92 -10.26 1.44
C GLU A 39 -10.14 -10.21 -0.07
N ALA A 40 -9.95 -9.05 -0.70
CA ALA A 40 -10.09 -8.90 -2.15
C ALA A 40 -9.07 -9.74 -2.93
N VAL A 41 -7.91 -10.02 -2.36
CA VAL A 41 -6.87 -10.87 -2.98
C VAL A 41 -6.86 -12.29 -2.43
N GLY A 42 -7.89 -12.68 -1.69
CA GLY A 42 -8.04 -14.01 -1.14
C GLY A 42 -7.09 -14.32 0.02
N ASN A 43 -6.60 -13.32 0.71
CA ASN A 43 -5.65 -13.43 1.82
C ASN A 43 -4.36 -14.18 1.45
N ARG A 44 -3.93 -14.05 0.20
CA ARG A 44 -2.70 -14.67 -0.30
C ARG A 44 -1.74 -13.62 -0.81
N LEU A 45 -0.52 -13.62 -0.30
CA LEU A 45 0.54 -12.72 -0.73
C LEU A 45 1.78 -13.53 -1.14
N LYS A 46 2.46 -13.04 -2.16
CA LYS A 46 3.72 -13.64 -2.60
C LYS A 46 4.85 -13.19 -1.69
N GLY A 47 5.75 -14.10 -1.32
CA GLY A 47 6.91 -13.76 -0.50
C GLY A 47 7.78 -12.67 -1.10
N ARG A 48 7.88 -12.62 -2.43
CA ARG A 48 8.64 -11.59 -3.14
C ARG A 48 8.04 -10.18 -3.06
N SER A 49 6.78 -10.06 -2.62
CA SER A 49 6.15 -8.75 -2.43
C SER A 49 6.63 -8.03 -1.18
N PHE A 50 7.35 -8.71 -0.33
CA PHE A 50 7.92 -8.16 0.90
C PHE A 50 9.36 -7.71 0.64
N ASP A 51 9.73 -6.56 1.19
CA ASP A 51 11.11 -6.09 1.19
C ASP A 51 11.78 -6.32 2.55
N ASN A 52 13.03 -5.87 2.68
CA ASN A 52 13.80 -6.02 3.92
C ASN A 52 13.61 -4.85 4.91
N PHE A 53 12.64 -3.96 4.66
CA PHE A 53 12.40 -2.75 5.43
C PHE A 53 10.99 -2.65 6.01
N GLY A 54 10.24 -3.75 6.00
CA GLY A 54 8.89 -3.76 6.53
C GLY A 54 7.83 -3.26 5.57
N ASN A 55 8.12 -3.20 4.29
CA ASN A 55 7.15 -2.83 3.27
C ASN A 55 6.62 -4.06 2.55
N VAL A 56 5.35 -4.02 2.19
CA VAL A 56 4.73 -5.03 1.34
C VAL A 56 3.79 -4.32 0.37
N SER A 57 3.74 -4.80 -0.85
CA SER A 57 2.84 -4.24 -1.86
C SER A 57 2.14 -5.34 -2.63
N PHE A 58 0.92 -5.06 -3.03
CA PHE A 58 0.14 -5.96 -3.87
C PHE A 58 -0.85 -5.14 -4.70
N GLY A 59 -1.33 -5.73 -5.80
CA GLY A 59 -2.30 -5.09 -6.66
C GLY A 59 -3.68 -5.73 -6.55
N ILE A 60 -4.72 -4.92 -6.72
CA ILE A 60 -6.10 -5.37 -6.86
C ILE A 60 -6.54 -5.02 -8.27
N LYS A 61 -6.94 -6.01 -9.05
CA LYS A 61 -7.29 -5.81 -10.46
C LYS A 61 -8.60 -5.05 -10.62
N GLU A 62 -9.56 -5.33 -9.76
CA GLU A 62 -10.89 -4.74 -9.82
C GLU A 62 -11.30 -4.27 -8.42
N HIS A 63 -11.61 -2.98 -8.29
CA HIS A 63 -11.99 -2.43 -6.98
C HIS A 63 -13.30 -3.05 -6.45
N ILE A 64 -14.16 -3.58 -7.32
CA ILE A 64 -15.41 -4.22 -6.92
C ILE A 64 -15.19 -5.55 -6.17
N ASP A 65 -14.00 -6.15 -6.27
CA ASP A 65 -13.64 -7.35 -5.50
C ASP A 65 -13.49 -7.06 -4.01
N ILE A 66 -13.36 -5.79 -3.62
CA ILE A 66 -13.27 -5.40 -2.21
C ILE A 66 -14.65 -5.56 -1.57
N PRO A 67 -14.76 -6.30 -0.44
CA PRO A 67 -16.05 -6.44 0.26
C PRO A 67 -16.67 -5.10 0.62
N GLY A 68 -17.98 -4.96 0.34
CA GLY A 68 -18.72 -3.73 0.66
C GLY A 68 -18.63 -2.62 -0.38
N ILE A 69 -17.91 -2.80 -1.46
CA ILE A 69 -17.85 -1.85 -2.57
C ILE A 69 -18.87 -2.26 -3.63
N LYS A 70 -19.70 -1.30 -4.03
CA LYS A 70 -20.71 -1.49 -5.07
C LYS A 70 -20.19 -0.99 -6.40
N TYR A 71 -20.60 -1.66 -7.48
CA TYR A 71 -20.30 -1.20 -8.83
C TYR A 71 -21.07 0.08 -9.14
N ASP A 72 -20.36 1.11 -9.61
CA ASP A 72 -20.93 2.36 -10.09
C ASP A 72 -20.59 2.51 -11.57
N PRO A 73 -21.61 2.50 -12.46
CA PRO A 73 -21.37 2.63 -13.91
C PRO A 73 -20.66 3.92 -14.31
N GLN A 74 -20.79 5.00 -13.54
CA GLN A 74 -20.13 6.28 -13.83
C GLN A 74 -18.62 6.22 -13.58
N ILE A 75 -18.20 5.45 -12.58
CA ILE A 75 -16.78 5.28 -12.22
C ILE A 75 -16.16 4.16 -13.04
N GLY A 76 -16.92 3.10 -13.32
CA GLY A 76 -16.44 1.90 -14.00
C GLY A 76 -15.66 0.98 -13.08
N ILE A 77 -14.84 0.12 -13.66
CA ILE A 77 -13.99 -0.83 -12.95
C ILE A 77 -12.56 -0.29 -12.94
N LEU A 78 -11.99 -0.12 -11.76
CA LEU A 78 -10.65 0.43 -11.57
C LEU A 78 -9.76 -0.58 -10.86
N GLY A 79 -8.54 -0.74 -11.36
CA GLY A 79 -7.47 -1.40 -10.63
C GLY A 79 -6.81 -0.46 -9.65
N MET A 80 -6.14 -1.02 -8.63
CA MET A 80 -5.43 -0.23 -7.65
C MET A 80 -4.22 -0.98 -7.11
N GLU A 81 -3.25 -0.23 -6.64
CA GLU A 81 -2.09 -0.76 -5.94
C GLU A 81 -2.18 -0.40 -4.47
N VAL A 82 -1.84 -1.36 -3.63
CA VAL A 82 -1.80 -1.18 -2.18
C VAL A 82 -0.36 -1.36 -1.72
N ALA A 83 0.16 -0.35 -1.04
CA ALA A 83 1.48 -0.40 -0.43
C ALA A 83 1.31 -0.24 1.08
N VAL A 84 1.86 -1.16 1.84
CA VAL A 84 1.77 -1.19 3.30
C VAL A 84 3.16 -1.05 3.88
N THR A 85 3.32 -0.13 4.81
CA THR A 85 4.57 0.03 5.56
C THR A 85 4.31 -0.30 7.03
N LEU A 86 5.01 -1.29 7.54
CA LEU A 86 4.99 -1.64 8.96
C LEU A 86 6.04 -0.81 9.67
N THR A 87 5.69 -0.27 10.83
CA THR A 87 6.59 0.55 11.62
C THR A 87 6.60 0.12 13.08
N ARG A 88 7.67 0.50 13.77
CA ARG A 88 7.80 0.38 15.23
C ARG A 88 7.91 1.78 15.83
N PRO A 89 7.62 1.94 17.13
CA PRO A 89 7.90 3.20 17.80
C PRO A 89 9.36 3.63 17.61
N GLY A 90 9.57 4.91 17.33
CA GLY A 90 10.90 5.46 17.09
C GLY A 90 11.29 5.61 15.62
N PHE A 91 10.45 5.18 14.66
CA PHE A 91 10.72 5.35 13.22
C PHE A 91 10.60 6.79 12.74
N SER A 92 10.04 7.69 13.55
CA SER A 92 9.91 9.11 13.22
C SER A 92 11.25 9.81 12.99
N ILE A 93 12.34 9.27 13.49
CA ILE A 93 13.68 9.86 13.34
C ILE A 93 14.12 9.99 11.89
N ARG A 94 13.65 9.12 11.00
CA ARG A 94 13.99 9.17 9.57
C ARG A 94 13.14 10.17 8.78
N LEU A 95 11.99 10.58 9.34
CA LEU A 95 11.02 11.44 8.65
C LEU A 95 11.01 12.88 9.17
N ARG A 96 11.45 13.09 10.42
CA ARG A 96 11.45 14.43 11.04
C ARG A 96 12.43 15.37 10.36
N SER A 97 12.16 16.67 10.44
CA SER A 97 13.00 17.70 9.80
C SER A 97 14.29 18.01 10.57
N ARG A 98 14.28 17.87 11.90
CA ARG A 98 15.42 18.15 12.77
C ARG A 98 16.00 16.85 13.33
N HIS A 99 17.34 16.79 13.41
CA HIS A 99 18.07 15.62 13.91
C HIS A 99 17.67 14.34 13.20
N LYS A 100 17.46 14.45 11.88
CA LYS A 100 17.09 13.32 11.03
C LYS A 100 18.22 12.31 11.00
N ALA A 101 17.88 11.04 11.18
CA ALA A 101 18.84 9.95 11.17
C ALA A 101 18.21 8.69 10.57
N SER A 102 19.05 7.73 10.17
CA SER A 102 18.59 6.44 9.71
C SER A 102 18.15 5.57 10.90
N VAL A 103 17.16 4.71 10.66
CA VAL A 103 16.76 3.70 11.66
C VAL A 103 17.87 2.68 11.77
N GLY A 104 18.25 2.33 13.00
CA GLY A 104 19.28 1.33 13.28
C GLY A 104 18.92 -0.05 12.71
N THR A 105 19.92 -0.82 12.28
CA THR A 105 19.72 -2.14 11.66
C THR A 105 18.93 -3.09 12.56
N VAL A 106 19.20 -3.07 13.87
CA VAL A 106 18.49 -3.93 14.84
C VAL A 106 17.02 -3.54 15.00
N HIS A 107 16.69 -2.27 14.76
CA HIS A 107 15.33 -1.74 14.92
C HIS A 107 14.48 -1.86 13.66
N ARG A 108 15.09 -2.21 12.54
CA ARG A 108 14.36 -2.40 11.28
C ARG A 108 13.49 -3.64 11.33
N ILE A 109 12.39 -3.59 10.60
CA ILE A 109 11.51 -4.73 10.44
C ILE A 109 12.03 -5.56 9.27
N THR A 110 12.34 -6.83 9.52
CA THR A 110 12.82 -7.74 8.47
C THR A 110 11.66 -8.31 7.67
N ARG A 111 11.98 -8.95 6.55
CA ARG A 111 10.98 -9.63 5.70
C ARG A 111 10.22 -10.70 6.49
N GLU A 112 10.94 -11.51 7.26
CA GLU A 112 10.38 -12.58 8.06
C GLU A 112 9.43 -12.04 9.13
N GLU A 113 9.80 -10.96 9.80
CA GLU A 113 8.95 -10.30 10.80
C GLU A 113 7.67 -9.75 10.18
N SER A 114 7.77 -9.15 8.98
CA SER A 114 6.61 -8.65 8.24
C SER A 114 5.65 -9.77 7.87
N GLN A 115 6.17 -10.87 7.35
CA GLN A 115 5.37 -12.04 6.97
C GLN A 115 4.67 -12.65 8.18
N GLU A 116 5.40 -12.80 9.28
CA GLU A 116 4.85 -13.33 10.53
C GLU A 116 3.75 -12.43 11.09
N PHE A 117 3.97 -11.12 11.09
CA PHE A 117 2.99 -10.16 11.57
C PHE A 117 1.68 -10.25 10.78
N LEU A 118 1.75 -10.23 9.46
CA LEU A 118 0.56 -10.30 8.61
C LEU A 118 -0.16 -11.64 8.73
N THR A 119 0.60 -12.74 8.86
CA THR A 119 0.01 -14.06 9.07
C THR A 119 -0.74 -14.13 10.39
N ARG A 120 -0.16 -13.60 11.45
CA ARG A 120 -0.76 -13.63 12.79
C ARG A 120 -1.95 -12.70 12.93
N GLU A 121 -1.83 -11.45 12.45
CA GLU A 121 -2.85 -10.41 12.66
C GLU A 121 -3.99 -10.46 11.64
N PHE A 122 -3.70 -10.84 10.41
CA PHE A 122 -4.66 -10.80 9.31
C PHE A 122 -4.97 -12.16 8.68
N GLY A 123 -4.32 -13.21 9.13
CA GLY A 123 -4.55 -14.56 8.57
C GLY A 123 -4.07 -14.73 7.13
N VAL A 124 -3.06 -13.99 6.71
CA VAL A 124 -2.51 -14.04 5.36
C VAL A 124 -1.69 -15.32 5.15
N THR A 125 -1.86 -15.95 3.99
CA THR A 125 -1.04 -17.08 3.55
C THR A 125 0.07 -16.57 2.62
N ILE A 126 1.31 -16.91 2.94
CA ILE A 126 2.47 -16.54 2.11
C ILE A 126 2.76 -17.68 1.13
N ILE A 127 2.87 -17.33 -0.14
CA ILE A 127 3.13 -18.29 -1.23
C ILE A 127 4.39 -17.97 -2.02
#